data_76d4fe2b0de846a95186724a412bc7b9
#
_entry.id   76d4fe2b0de846a95186724a412bc7b9
#
_cell.length_a   1.000
_cell.length_b   1.000
_cell.length_c   1.000
_cell.angle_alpha   90.00
_cell.angle_beta   90.00
_cell.angle_gamma   90.00
#
_symmetry.space_group_name_H-M   'P 1'
#
loop_
_entity.id
_entity.type
_entity.pdbx_description
1 polymer ?
#
loop_
_entity_poly.entity_id
_entity_poly.type
_entity_poly.pdbx_seq_one_letter_code
_entity_poly.pdbx_strand_id
1 'polypeptide(L)'
;MGNINDKVVEERNAKIKRSGNRLLVSIFILFIGGYFFFYTSNFWMPPAYEDIQVTKIGSTVEKNDRKVTLLSWTWDQETAKQEIILDITNGSADGIDTYAFEAVDINKGQLDVDVVCQAPDFVVLCINDVPSRWTEISLRIK
;
A
#
# COMPACT_ATOMS: atom_id res chain seq x y z
N MET A 1 12.10 54.10 -53.92
CA MET A 1 11.51 54.67 -52.70
C MET A 1 10.71 53.58 -52.04
N GLY A 2 11.34 52.77 -51.14
CA GLY A 2 10.62 51.74 -50.35
C GLY A 2 9.70 52.44 -49.35
N ASN A 3 8.45 52.07 -49.40
CA ASN A 3 7.38 52.69 -48.63
C ASN A 3 7.64 52.44 -47.13
N ILE A 4 7.71 53.53 -46.36
CA ILE A 4 7.96 53.49 -44.91
C ILE A 4 6.97 52.55 -44.21
N ASN A 5 5.77 52.39 -44.77
CA ASN A 5 4.75 51.46 -44.28
C ASN A 5 5.16 50.00 -44.38
N ASP A 6 5.91 49.61 -45.42
CA ASP A 6 6.31 48.19 -45.57
C ASP A 6 7.34 47.78 -44.51
N LYS A 7 8.27 48.67 -44.15
CA LYS A 7 9.23 48.42 -43.06
C LYS A 7 8.57 48.29 -41.70
N VAL A 8 7.56 49.10 -41.43
CA VAL A 8 6.82 49.06 -40.16
C VAL A 8 5.99 47.79 -40.07
N VAL A 9 5.43 47.30 -41.18
CA VAL A 9 4.68 46.07 -41.20
C VAL A 9 5.62 44.85 -41.05
N GLU A 10 6.79 44.87 -41.65
CA GLU A 10 7.80 43.81 -41.50
C GLU A 10 8.32 43.73 -40.06
N GLU A 11 8.62 44.87 -39.41
CA GLU A 11 9.06 44.89 -38.03
C GLU A 11 7.98 44.41 -37.05
N ARG A 12 6.72 44.76 -37.28
CA ARG A 12 5.59 44.26 -36.51
C ARG A 12 5.45 42.73 -36.68
N ASN A 13 5.49 42.24 -37.89
CA ASN A 13 5.38 40.82 -38.15
C ASN A 13 6.56 40.04 -37.56
N ALA A 14 7.77 40.57 -37.61
CA ALA A 14 8.94 39.98 -36.98
C ALA A 14 8.83 39.95 -35.43
N LYS A 15 8.28 41.02 -34.81
CA LYS A 15 8.02 41.05 -33.36
C LYS A 15 6.96 40.05 -32.94
N ILE A 16 5.84 39.95 -33.69
CA ILE A 16 4.76 38.99 -33.42
C ILE A 16 5.29 37.57 -33.55
N LYS A 17 6.06 37.28 -34.60
CA LYS A 17 6.67 35.98 -34.87
C LYS A 17 7.66 35.57 -33.75
N ARG A 18 8.47 36.52 -33.25
CA ARG A 18 9.38 36.27 -32.11
C ARG A 18 8.64 36.07 -30.81
N SER A 19 7.56 36.79 -30.57
CA SER A 19 6.73 36.66 -29.36
C SER A 19 5.98 35.32 -29.37
N GLY A 20 5.39 34.92 -30.50
CA GLY A 20 4.72 33.64 -30.65
C GLY A 20 5.66 32.45 -30.46
N ASN A 21 6.88 32.56 -31.01
CA ASN A 21 7.88 31.50 -30.85
C ASN A 21 8.36 31.35 -29.40
N ARG A 22 8.50 32.45 -28.65
CA ARG A 22 8.84 32.43 -27.22
C ARG A 22 7.74 31.79 -26.39
N LEU A 23 6.48 32.10 -26.68
CA LEU A 23 5.31 31.54 -26.01
C LEU A 23 5.21 30.05 -26.27
N LEU A 24 5.44 29.61 -27.51
CA LEU A 24 5.41 28.20 -27.89
C LEU A 24 6.54 27.40 -27.20
N VAL A 25 7.76 27.97 -27.16
CA VAL A 25 8.89 27.37 -26.44
C VAL A 25 8.61 27.28 -24.92
N SER A 26 7.99 28.33 -24.32
CA SER A 26 7.64 28.32 -22.91
C SER A 26 6.60 27.24 -22.58
N ILE A 27 5.58 27.07 -23.42
CA ILE A 27 4.58 26.01 -23.29
C ILE A 27 5.25 24.62 -23.40
N PHE A 28 6.17 24.46 -24.36
CA PHE A 28 6.87 23.20 -24.55
C PHE A 28 7.77 22.85 -23.34
N ILE A 29 8.48 23.81 -22.77
CA ILE A 29 9.28 23.63 -21.57
C ILE A 29 8.40 23.28 -20.37
N LEU A 30 7.24 23.92 -20.23
CA LEU A 30 6.28 23.65 -19.16
C LEU A 30 5.69 22.25 -19.29
N PHE A 31 5.42 21.80 -20.51
CA PHE A 31 4.91 20.47 -20.80
C PHE A 31 5.96 19.38 -20.48
N ILE A 32 7.21 19.56 -20.92
CA ILE A 32 8.32 18.63 -20.63
C ILE A 32 8.63 18.64 -19.12
N GLY A 33 8.69 19.81 -18.50
CA GLY A 33 8.93 19.95 -17.06
C GLY A 33 7.81 19.32 -16.23
N GLY A 34 6.55 19.52 -16.62
CA GLY A 34 5.39 18.87 -15.99
C GLY A 34 5.43 17.35 -16.12
N TYR A 35 5.74 16.85 -17.32
CA TYR A 35 5.88 15.41 -17.55
C TYR A 35 7.01 14.81 -16.71
N PHE A 36 8.16 15.47 -16.66
CA PHE A 36 9.29 15.03 -15.83
C PHE A 36 8.94 15.06 -14.35
N PHE A 37 8.25 16.10 -13.88
CA PHE A 37 7.77 16.21 -12.51
C PHE A 37 6.78 15.08 -12.16
N PHE A 38 5.83 14.78 -13.05
CA PHE A 38 4.90 13.66 -12.86
C PHE A 38 5.62 12.31 -12.86
N TYR A 39 6.57 12.11 -13.75
CA TYR A 39 7.31 10.85 -13.82
C TYR A 39 8.20 10.62 -12.59
N THR A 40 8.74 11.68 -12.02
CA THR A 40 9.55 11.62 -10.81
C THR A 40 8.74 11.74 -9.52
N SER A 41 7.43 12.03 -9.61
CA SER A 41 6.57 12.22 -8.43
C SER A 41 6.49 10.98 -7.56
N ASN A 42 6.58 9.78 -8.12
CA ASN A 42 6.68 8.52 -7.36
C ASN A 42 7.94 8.43 -6.47
N PHE A 43 8.96 9.23 -6.79
CA PHE A 43 10.19 9.26 -6.00
C PHE A 43 10.08 10.23 -4.80
N TRP A 44 9.25 11.27 -4.93
CA TRP A 44 9.11 12.35 -3.94
C TRP A 44 7.83 12.25 -3.11
N MET A 45 6.77 11.64 -3.66
CA MET A 45 5.56 11.37 -2.90
C MET A 45 5.71 9.99 -2.23
N PRO A 46 5.50 9.91 -0.90
CA PRO A 46 5.37 8.60 -0.27
C PRO A 46 4.24 7.87 -0.99
N PRO A 47 4.40 6.56 -1.28
CA PRO A 47 3.33 5.78 -1.88
C PRO A 47 2.07 6.00 -1.03
N ALA A 48 0.96 6.34 -1.69
CA ALA A 48 -0.33 6.32 -1.04
C ALA A 48 -0.42 4.94 -0.37
N TYR A 49 -0.63 4.91 0.94
CA TYR A 49 -0.90 3.66 1.62
C TYR A 49 -2.13 3.10 0.92
N GLU A 50 -1.97 2.02 0.16
CA GLU A 50 -3.10 1.24 -0.29
C GLU A 50 -3.89 0.93 0.96
N ASP A 51 -5.21 1.15 0.93
CA ASP A 51 -6.10 0.86 2.04
C ASP A 51 -5.88 -0.60 2.42
N ILE A 52 -5.10 -0.82 3.47
CA ILE A 52 -4.82 -2.16 3.97
C ILE A 52 -6.16 -2.69 4.46
N GLN A 53 -6.69 -3.67 3.75
CA GLN A 53 -7.91 -4.33 4.17
C GLN A 53 -7.62 -5.18 5.42
N VAL A 54 -7.82 -4.55 6.56
CA VAL A 54 -7.63 -5.20 7.85
C VAL A 54 -8.93 -5.87 8.27
N THR A 55 -8.85 -7.13 8.65
CA THR A 55 -9.94 -7.82 9.30
C THR A 55 -10.32 -7.06 10.58
N LYS A 56 -11.58 -6.68 10.72
CA LYS A 56 -12.05 -5.90 11.87
C LYS A 56 -11.90 -6.71 13.15
N ILE A 57 -11.41 -6.08 14.21
CA ILE A 57 -11.40 -6.66 15.56
C ILE A 57 -12.85 -7.04 15.92
N GLY A 58 -13.03 -8.23 16.48
CA GLY A 58 -14.34 -8.83 16.78
C GLY A 58 -14.98 -9.57 15.60
N SER A 59 -14.34 -9.61 14.41
CA SER A 59 -14.85 -10.47 13.33
C SER A 59 -14.63 -11.93 13.67
N THR A 60 -15.64 -12.70 13.33
CA THR A 60 -15.69 -14.14 13.58
C THR A 60 -15.76 -14.90 12.28
N VAL A 61 -14.97 -15.96 12.19
CA VAL A 61 -15.03 -16.94 11.10
C VAL A 61 -15.42 -18.29 11.72
N GLU A 62 -16.41 -18.93 11.12
CA GLU A 62 -16.90 -20.24 11.55
C GLU A 62 -16.69 -21.27 10.44
N LYS A 63 -16.10 -22.41 10.79
CA LYS A 63 -15.86 -23.51 9.87
C LYS A 63 -15.78 -24.83 10.64
N ASN A 64 -16.57 -25.84 10.24
CA ASN A 64 -16.56 -27.18 10.85
C ASN A 64 -16.79 -27.16 12.38
N ASP A 65 -17.81 -26.45 12.84
CA ASP A 65 -18.15 -26.25 14.24
C ASP A 65 -17.08 -25.55 15.11
N ARG A 66 -16.06 -25.02 14.46
CA ARG A 66 -15.03 -24.19 15.08
C ARG A 66 -15.27 -22.71 14.78
N LYS A 67 -15.24 -21.92 15.79
CA LYS A 67 -15.44 -20.48 15.72
C LYS A 67 -14.17 -19.76 16.15
N VAL A 68 -13.65 -18.92 15.28
CA VAL A 68 -12.45 -18.14 15.54
C VAL A 68 -12.79 -16.66 15.47
N THR A 69 -12.55 -15.94 16.55
CA THR A 69 -12.78 -14.50 16.64
C THR A 69 -11.46 -13.77 16.81
N LEU A 70 -11.22 -12.75 16.00
CA LEU A 70 -10.07 -11.88 16.13
C LEU A 70 -10.30 -10.91 17.29
N LEU A 71 -9.58 -11.07 18.41
CA LEU A 71 -9.71 -10.18 19.57
C LEU A 71 -8.83 -8.94 19.45
N SER A 72 -7.60 -9.09 18.97
CA SER A 72 -6.66 -7.99 18.80
C SER A 72 -5.59 -8.34 17.79
N TRP A 73 -5.01 -7.31 17.18
CA TRP A 73 -3.76 -7.41 16.45
C TRP A 73 -2.96 -6.12 16.62
N THR A 74 -1.66 -6.25 16.69
CA THR A 74 -0.74 -5.11 16.82
C THR A 74 0.48 -5.38 15.94
N TRP A 75 0.89 -4.38 15.19
CA TRP A 75 2.10 -4.44 14.38
C TRP A 75 3.14 -3.47 14.91
N ASP A 76 4.32 -4.00 15.18
CA ASP A 76 5.50 -3.24 15.56
C ASP A 76 6.47 -3.19 14.38
N GLN A 77 6.61 -2.01 13.81
CA GLN A 77 7.47 -1.77 12.67
C GLN A 77 8.97 -1.83 13.03
N GLU A 78 9.34 -1.47 14.27
CA GLU A 78 10.73 -1.44 14.69
C GLU A 78 11.30 -2.85 14.84
N THR A 79 10.50 -3.76 15.38
CA THR A 79 10.88 -5.16 15.57
C THR A 79 10.45 -6.07 14.43
N ALA A 80 9.72 -5.55 13.43
CA ALA A 80 9.15 -6.29 12.31
C ALA A 80 8.28 -7.48 12.77
N LYS A 81 7.51 -7.29 13.84
CA LYS A 81 6.65 -8.32 14.44
C LYS A 81 5.19 -7.90 14.43
N GLN A 82 4.33 -8.89 14.27
CA GLN A 82 2.89 -8.71 14.41
C GLN A 82 2.36 -9.67 15.47
N GLU A 83 1.72 -9.14 16.49
CA GLU A 83 1.05 -9.92 17.53
C GLU A 83 -0.45 -10.01 17.22
N ILE A 84 -1.00 -11.22 17.35
CA ILE A 84 -2.41 -11.51 17.07
C ILE A 84 -2.97 -12.32 18.23
N ILE A 85 -4.14 -11.91 18.72
CA ILE A 85 -4.89 -12.60 19.76
C ILE A 85 -6.19 -13.11 19.15
N LEU A 86 -6.40 -14.41 19.26
CA LEU A 86 -7.58 -15.10 18.76
C LEU A 86 -8.33 -15.77 19.92
N ASP A 87 -9.65 -15.65 19.91
CA ASP A 87 -10.56 -16.50 20.67
C ASP A 87 -10.96 -17.67 19.78
N ILE A 88 -10.80 -18.89 20.27
CA ILE A 88 -11.10 -20.12 19.55
C ILE A 88 -12.09 -20.94 20.36
N THR A 89 -13.32 -21.05 19.84
CA THR A 89 -14.33 -21.93 20.39
C THR A 89 -14.44 -23.18 19.55
N ASN A 90 -14.14 -24.35 20.11
CA ASN A 90 -14.32 -25.63 19.44
C ASN A 90 -15.63 -26.25 19.88
N GLY A 91 -16.62 -26.27 18.97
CA GLY A 91 -17.92 -26.93 19.19
C GLY A 91 -17.93 -28.38 18.73
N SER A 92 -16.85 -28.84 18.08
CA SER A 92 -16.80 -30.23 17.59
C SER A 92 -16.40 -31.20 18.69
N ALA A 93 -16.96 -32.41 18.65
CA ALA A 93 -16.65 -33.47 19.60
C ALA A 93 -15.40 -34.27 19.22
N ASP A 94 -14.54 -33.73 18.36
CA ASP A 94 -13.37 -34.41 17.82
C ASP A 94 -12.18 -34.49 18.80
N GLY A 95 -12.23 -33.74 19.91
CA GLY A 95 -11.17 -33.72 20.92
C GLY A 95 -9.86 -33.10 20.46
N ILE A 96 -9.87 -32.35 19.35
CA ILE A 96 -8.69 -31.67 18.84
C ILE A 96 -8.60 -30.27 19.49
N ASP A 97 -7.67 -30.12 20.43
CA ASP A 97 -7.40 -28.88 21.14
C ASP A 97 -6.07 -28.22 20.68
N THR A 98 -5.40 -28.80 19.67
CA THR A 98 -4.12 -28.32 19.17
C THR A 98 -4.30 -27.80 17.76
N TYR A 99 -3.89 -26.57 17.51
CA TYR A 99 -3.96 -25.91 16.21
C TYR A 99 -2.57 -25.60 15.71
N ALA A 100 -2.36 -25.78 14.40
CA ALA A 100 -1.19 -25.28 13.71
C ALA A 100 -1.54 -23.99 12.98
N PHE A 101 -0.65 -23.03 13.03
CA PHE A 101 -0.84 -21.71 12.44
C PHE A 101 0.19 -21.46 11.36
N GLU A 102 -0.25 -20.88 10.27
CA GLU A 102 0.60 -20.41 9.19
C GLU A 102 0.22 -18.99 8.80
N ALA A 103 1.21 -18.14 8.62
CA ALA A 103 1.02 -16.81 8.06
C ALA A 103 1.67 -16.73 6.68
N VAL A 104 0.98 -16.09 5.75
CA VAL A 104 1.46 -15.91 4.38
C VAL A 104 1.29 -14.44 3.99
N ASP A 105 2.38 -13.79 3.66
CA ASP A 105 2.39 -12.49 3.01
C ASP A 105 2.34 -12.66 1.50
N ILE A 106 1.58 -11.83 0.80
CA ILE A 106 1.37 -11.94 -0.65
C ILE A 106 2.66 -11.74 -1.46
N ASN A 107 3.61 -10.96 -0.93
CA ASN A 107 4.85 -10.62 -1.62
C ASN A 107 6.03 -11.47 -1.16
N LYS A 108 6.13 -11.73 0.15
CA LYS A 108 7.26 -12.46 0.76
C LYS A 108 7.02 -13.97 0.84
N GLY A 109 5.77 -14.39 0.80
CA GLY A 109 5.38 -15.80 0.97
C GLY A 109 5.20 -16.17 2.43
N GLN A 110 5.59 -17.38 2.82
CA GLN A 110 5.39 -17.89 4.17
C GLN A 110 6.22 -17.11 5.19
N LEU A 111 5.56 -16.70 6.27
CA LEU A 111 6.16 -16.04 7.42
C LEU A 111 6.26 -17.02 8.59
N ASP A 112 7.23 -16.78 9.47
CA ASP A 112 7.40 -17.56 10.67
C ASP A 112 6.38 -17.15 11.75
N VAL A 113 5.71 -18.12 12.36
CA VAL A 113 4.65 -17.92 13.33
C VAL A 113 4.99 -18.67 14.62
N ASP A 114 5.18 -17.91 15.68
CA ASP A 114 5.37 -18.44 17.01
C ASP A 114 4.07 -18.40 17.80
N VAL A 115 3.74 -19.51 18.45
CA VAL A 115 2.66 -19.56 19.43
C VAL A 115 3.21 -19.14 20.79
N VAL A 116 2.91 -17.89 21.17
CA VAL A 116 3.40 -17.30 22.44
C VAL A 116 2.67 -17.90 23.64
N CYS A 117 1.35 -18.05 23.50
CA CYS A 117 0.50 -18.61 24.54
C CYS A 117 -0.68 -19.31 23.90
N GLN A 118 -1.03 -20.49 24.41
CA GLN A 118 -2.21 -21.22 24.00
C GLN A 118 -2.98 -21.69 25.23
N ALA A 119 -4.24 -21.29 25.30
CA ALA A 119 -5.23 -21.75 26.29
C ALA A 119 -6.37 -22.44 25.54
N PRO A 120 -7.29 -23.14 26.23
CA PRO A 120 -8.38 -23.87 25.58
C PRO A 120 -9.28 -23.00 24.69
N ASP A 121 -9.42 -21.72 25.05
CA ASP A 121 -10.33 -20.77 24.43
C ASP A 121 -9.63 -19.58 23.77
N PHE A 122 -8.32 -19.40 23.97
CA PHE A 122 -7.60 -18.30 23.30
C PHE A 122 -6.17 -18.68 22.95
N VAL A 123 -5.67 -18.02 21.90
CA VAL A 123 -4.29 -18.18 21.44
C VAL A 123 -3.67 -16.82 21.12
N VAL A 124 -2.42 -16.65 21.56
CA VAL A 124 -1.58 -15.50 21.23
C VAL A 124 -0.50 -15.94 20.27
N LEU A 125 -0.47 -15.33 19.12
CA LEU A 125 0.48 -15.60 18.04
C LEU A 125 1.39 -14.41 17.83
N CYS A 126 2.66 -14.67 17.53
CA CYS A 126 3.61 -13.68 17.07
C CYS A 126 4.10 -14.07 15.68
N ILE A 127 3.84 -13.23 14.69
CA ILE A 127 4.37 -13.39 13.33
C ILE A 127 5.67 -12.59 13.27
N ASN A 128 6.75 -13.27 12.93
CA ASN A 128 8.08 -12.68 12.81
C ASN A 128 8.37 -12.26 11.36
N ASP A 129 9.36 -11.39 11.21
CA ASP A 129 9.87 -10.94 9.90
C ASP A 129 8.80 -10.34 8.98
N VAL A 130 7.82 -9.65 9.56
CA VAL A 130 6.78 -8.95 8.78
C VAL A 130 7.43 -7.84 7.95
N PRO A 131 7.24 -7.82 6.62
CA PRO A 131 7.80 -6.78 5.77
C PRO A 131 7.33 -5.38 6.19
N SER A 132 8.18 -4.37 6.12
CA SER A 132 7.80 -2.99 6.45
C SER A 132 6.71 -2.41 5.53
N ARG A 133 6.51 -3.01 4.36
CA ARG A 133 5.50 -2.66 3.37
C ARG A 133 4.63 -3.87 3.04
N TRP A 134 4.05 -4.46 4.06
CA TRP A 134 3.05 -5.50 3.84
C TRP A 134 1.72 -4.88 3.39
N THR A 135 0.98 -5.57 2.54
CA THR A 135 -0.35 -5.16 2.07
C THR A 135 -1.42 -6.11 2.60
N GLU A 136 -1.11 -7.38 2.63
CA GLU A 136 -2.03 -8.43 3.10
C GLU A 136 -1.22 -9.56 3.73
N ILE A 137 -1.61 -9.93 4.94
CA ILE A 137 -1.12 -11.12 5.63
C ILE A 137 -2.30 -12.03 5.92
N SER A 138 -2.28 -13.22 5.33
CA SER A 138 -3.29 -14.25 5.53
C SER A 138 -2.86 -15.21 6.61
N LEU A 139 -3.61 -15.26 7.72
CA LEU A 139 -3.43 -16.25 8.78
C LEU A 139 -4.29 -17.49 8.47
N ARG A 140 -3.68 -18.66 8.46
CA ARG A 140 -4.35 -19.95 8.23
C ARG A 140 -4.24 -20.79 9.48
N ILE A 141 -5.35 -21.41 9.85
CA ILE A 141 -5.45 -22.35 10.97
C ILE A 141 -5.68 -23.74 10.38
N LYS A 142 -4.85 -24.70 10.75
CA LYS A 142 -4.88 -26.11 10.32
C LYS A 142 -5.29 -27.03 11.45
#